data_f3f48bb8e47d8c8c7ec051ab4d3231f7
#
_entry.id   f3f48bb8e47d8c8c7ec051ab4d3231f7
#
_cell.length_a   1.000
_cell.length_b   1.000
_cell.length_c   1.000
_cell.angle_alpha   90.00
_cell.angle_beta   90.00
_cell.angle_gamma   90.00
#
_symmetry.space_group_name_H-M   'P 1'
#
loop_
_entity.id
_entity.type
_entity.pdbx_description
1 polymer ?
#
loop_
_entity_poly.entity_id
_entity_poly.type
_entity_poly.pdbx_seq_one_letter_code
_entity_poly.pdbx_strand_id
1 'polypeptide(L)'
;MEQQDDPVVGIVMGSDSDWPMMEPAAQALREFDVPFEAHVVSAHRTPRRMLDYAESAADRGLRVVIAGAGGAAHLPGMIAAATPLPVIGVPRPLDRLDGLDSLLSIVQMPAGVPVATVSIGGGRNAGLLAVRILAAGDEHLRAAIATSQAELADSVVARDAALQVRLSP
;
A
#
# COMPACT_ATOMS: atom_id res chain seq x y z
N MET A 1 -10.48 24.13 13.53
CA MET A 1 -10.87 22.75 13.13
C MET A 1 -10.40 22.63 11.71
N GLU A 2 -9.25 21.98 11.48
CA GLU A 2 -8.85 21.59 10.12
C GLU A 2 -9.93 20.66 9.59
N GLN A 3 -10.47 21.00 8.44
CA GLN A 3 -11.39 20.15 7.71
C GLN A 3 -10.56 18.95 7.25
N GLN A 4 -10.66 17.85 7.97
CA GLN A 4 -10.00 16.60 7.56
C GLN A 4 -10.79 16.13 6.35
N ASP A 5 -10.18 16.17 5.18
CA ASP A 5 -10.78 15.67 3.95
C ASP A 5 -11.14 14.18 4.15
N ASP A 6 -12.29 13.78 3.61
CA ASP A 6 -12.76 12.39 3.72
C ASP A 6 -11.71 11.43 3.12
N PRO A 7 -11.41 10.31 3.79
CA PRO A 7 -10.38 9.38 3.33
C PRO A 7 -10.74 8.77 1.97
N VAL A 8 -9.77 8.75 1.06
CA VAL A 8 -9.90 8.11 -0.27
C VAL A 8 -9.08 6.84 -0.39
N VAL A 9 -8.19 6.55 0.57
CA VAL A 9 -7.41 5.31 0.65
C VAL A 9 -7.64 4.66 2.01
N GLY A 10 -7.95 3.36 2.00
CA GLY A 10 -8.01 2.54 3.21
C GLY A 10 -6.72 1.74 3.40
N ILE A 11 -6.11 1.80 4.58
CA ILE A 11 -5.00 0.93 4.98
C ILE A 11 -5.55 -0.07 5.99
N VAL A 12 -5.50 -1.36 5.67
CA VAL A 12 -5.98 -2.42 6.57
C VAL A 12 -4.91 -3.46 6.85
N MET A 13 -4.92 -4.00 8.06
CA MET A 13 -3.96 -5.00 8.50
C MET A 13 -4.59 -6.00 9.46
N GLY A 14 -4.04 -7.21 9.53
CA GLY A 14 -4.56 -8.29 10.37
C GLY A 14 -4.29 -8.12 11.86
N SER A 15 -3.30 -7.31 12.23
CA SER A 15 -2.88 -7.02 13.60
C SER A 15 -2.23 -5.63 13.66
N ASP A 16 -2.28 -5.01 14.83
CA ASP A 16 -1.54 -3.78 15.14
C ASP A 16 -0.01 -3.97 15.04
N SER A 17 0.47 -5.20 15.26
CA SER A 17 1.88 -5.56 15.04
C SER A 17 2.34 -5.48 13.58
N ASP A 18 1.43 -5.29 12.64
CA ASP A 18 1.73 -5.08 11.22
C ASP A 18 1.97 -3.59 10.89
N TRP A 19 1.62 -2.69 11.83
CA TRP A 19 1.70 -1.25 11.59
C TRP A 19 3.11 -0.76 11.20
N PRO A 20 4.22 -1.21 11.83
CA PRO A 20 5.55 -0.76 11.42
C PRO A 20 5.88 -1.04 9.95
N MET A 21 5.30 -2.09 9.36
CA MET A 21 5.42 -2.40 7.94
C MET A 21 4.48 -1.52 7.08
N MET A 22 3.31 -1.18 7.60
CA MET A 22 2.29 -0.42 6.88
C MET A 22 2.44 1.11 7.02
N GLU A 23 3.06 1.59 8.09
CA GLU A 23 3.29 3.02 8.32
C GLU A 23 3.99 3.74 7.15
N PRO A 24 4.99 3.13 6.46
CA PRO A 24 5.58 3.74 5.26
C PRO A 24 4.58 3.98 4.11
N ALA A 25 3.48 3.21 4.03
CA ALA A 25 2.42 3.51 3.08
C ALA A 25 1.66 4.78 3.47
N ALA A 26 1.34 4.93 4.76
CA ALA A 26 0.72 6.14 5.29
C ALA A 26 1.61 7.39 5.10
N GLN A 27 2.92 7.24 5.29
CA GLN A 27 3.89 8.31 5.05
C GLN A 27 3.91 8.73 3.57
N ALA A 28 3.94 7.75 2.65
CA ALA A 28 3.89 8.02 1.22
C ALA A 28 2.59 8.76 0.82
N LEU A 29 1.45 8.40 1.39
CA LEU A 29 0.18 9.09 1.14
C LEU A 29 0.22 10.55 1.63
N ARG A 30 0.79 10.80 2.83
CA ARG A 30 0.96 12.17 3.36
C ARG A 30 1.86 13.04 2.50
N GLU A 31 2.93 12.49 1.92
CA GLU A 31 3.85 13.21 1.03
C GLU A 31 3.14 13.78 -0.22
N PHE A 32 2.00 13.19 -0.60
CA PHE A 32 1.18 13.62 -1.73
C PHE A 32 -0.17 14.22 -1.30
N ASP A 33 -0.34 14.57 -0.03
CA ASP A 33 -1.56 15.12 0.53
C ASP A 33 -2.82 14.26 0.26
N VAL A 34 -2.64 12.91 0.19
CA VAL A 34 -3.74 11.96 -0.03
C VAL A 34 -4.34 11.56 1.32
N PRO A 35 -5.63 11.88 1.58
CA PRO A 35 -6.30 11.51 2.82
C PRO A 35 -6.54 10.00 2.89
N PHE A 36 -6.31 9.42 4.06
CA PHE A 36 -6.44 7.98 4.28
C PHE A 36 -6.99 7.66 5.68
N GLU A 37 -7.51 6.46 5.82
CA GLU A 37 -7.83 5.83 7.11
C GLU A 37 -6.96 4.58 7.32
N ALA A 38 -6.75 4.17 8.58
CA ALA A 38 -6.01 2.95 8.90
C ALA A 38 -6.74 2.14 9.98
N HIS A 39 -6.95 0.84 9.73
CA HIS A 39 -7.68 -0.04 10.62
C HIS A 39 -7.05 -1.42 10.78
N VAL A 40 -7.19 -1.99 11.98
CA VAL A 40 -6.94 -3.41 12.22
C VAL A 40 -8.22 -4.18 11.87
N VAL A 41 -8.14 -4.99 10.82
CA VAL A 41 -9.25 -5.79 10.29
C VAL A 41 -8.75 -7.20 9.98
N SER A 42 -9.02 -8.15 10.88
CA SER A 42 -8.49 -9.51 10.73
C SER A 42 -9.44 -10.41 9.95
N ALA A 43 -8.97 -10.96 8.83
CA ALA A 43 -9.73 -11.92 8.04
C ALA A 43 -10.12 -13.17 8.84
N HIS A 44 -9.24 -13.65 9.73
CA HIS A 44 -9.44 -14.89 10.48
C HIS A 44 -10.14 -14.71 11.82
N ARG A 45 -9.91 -13.55 12.50
CA ARG A 45 -10.42 -13.33 13.86
C ARG A 45 -11.68 -12.48 13.88
N THR A 46 -11.89 -11.63 12.88
CA THR A 46 -13.06 -10.76 12.73
C THR A 46 -13.60 -10.78 11.29
N PRO A 47 -13.97 -11.96 10.74
CA PRO A 47 -14.32 -12.11 9.32
C PRO A 47 -15.51 -11.24 8.90
N ARG A 48 -16.54 -11.12 9.73
CA ARG A 48 -17.70 -10.26 9.43
C ARG A 48 -17.30 -8.79 9.32
N ARG A 49 -16.53 -8.27 10.29
CA ARG A 49 -16.01 -6.90 10.23
C ARG A 49 -15.15 -6.66 8.99
N MET A 50 -14.41 -7.66 8.55
CA MET A 50 -13.61 -7.58 7.33
C MET A 50 -14.50 -7.47 6.08
N LEU A 51 -15.56 -8.26 6.00
CA LEU A 51 -16.54 -8.19 4.90
C LEU A 51 -17.28 -6.85 4.92
N ASP A 52 -17.80 -6.41 6.08
CA ASP A 52 -18.49 -5.13 6.24
C ASP A 52 -17.60 -3.95 5.80
N TYR A 53 -16.30 -4.01 6.16
CA TYR A 53 -15.32 -3.01 5.74
C TYR A 53 -15.16 -2.98 4.21
N ALA A 54 -14.96 -4.14 3.59
CA ALA A 54 -14.71 -4.26 2.15
C ALA A 54 -15.93 -3.85 1.32
N GLU A 55 -17.11 -4.32 1.70
CA GLU A 55 -18.39 -4.05 1.02
C GLU A 55 -18.78 -2.57 1.10
N SER A 56 -18.57 -1.93 2.26
CA SER A 56 -18.89 -0.50 2.44
C SER A 56 -17.82 0.46 1.92
N ALA A 57 -16.63 -0.01 1.57
CA ALA A 57 -15.48 0.84 1.26
C ALA A 57 -15.76 1.85 0.14
N ALA A 58 -16.36 1.41 -0.97
CA ALA A 58 -16.69 2.26 -2.11
C ALA A 58 -17.75 3.32 -1.74
N ASP A 59 -18.80 2.93 -1.03
CA ASP A 59 -19.89 3.82 -0.61
C ASP A 59 -19.42 4.88 0.40
N ARG A 60 -18.37 4.60 1.17
CA ARG A 60 -17.71 5.55 2.07
C ARG A 60 -16.75 6.51 1.38
N GLY A 61 -16.59 6.41 0.05
CA GLY A 61 -15.72 7.29 -0.73
C GLY A 61 -14.29 6.78 -0.92
N LEU A 62 -13.94 5.61 -0.42
CA LEU A 62 -12.63 5.02 -0.70
C LEU A 62 -12.49 4.69 -2.20
N ARG A 63 -11.30 4.81 -2.72
CA ARG A 63 -10.95 4.54 -4.13
C ARG A 63 -9.89 3.45 -4.28
N VAL A 64 -9.11 3.19 -3.23
CA VAL A 64 -8.06 2.16 -3.19
C VAL A 64 -7.99 1.59 -1.77
N VAL A 65 -7.75 0.28 -1.65
CA VAL A 65 -7.46 -0.37 -0.36
C VAL A 65 -6.05 -0.96 -0.39
N ILE A 66 -5.25 -0.64 0.62
CA ILE A 66 -3.93 -1.25 0.86
C ILE A 66 -4.09 -2.24 2.01
N ALA A 67 -3.81 -3.51 1.77
CA ALA A 67 -4.01 -4.57 2.77
C ALA A 67 -2.70 -5.32 3.06
N GLY A 68 -2.26 -5.26 4.32
CA GLY A 68 -1.07 -5.95 4.82
C GLY A 68 -1.39 -7.24 5.55
N ALA A 69 -0.67 -8.32 5.24
CA ALA A 69 -0.87 -9.62 5.90
C ALA A 69 0.39 -10.49 5.86
N GLY A 70 0.51 -11.40 6.83
CA GLY A 70 1.63 -12.34 6.93
C GLY A 70 1.21 -13.79 7.16
N GLY A 71 2.07 -14.73 6.78
CA GLY A 71 1.84 -16.17 6.85
C GLY A 71 0.73 -16.61 5.91
N ALA A 72 -0.37 -17.15 6.46
CA ALA A 72 -1.63 -17.36 5.74
C ALA A 72 -2.28 -16.00 5.43
N ALA A 73 -1.70 -15.25 4.51
CA ALA A 73 -1.96 -13.84 4.25
C ALA A 73 -3.23 -13.65 3.40
N HIS A 74 -4.38 -14.10 3.91
CA HIS A 74 -5.64 -14.13 3.17
C HIS A 74 -6.33 -12.75 3.06
N LEU A 75 -6.01 -11.80 3.95
CA LEU A 75 -6.71 -10.52 4.04
C LEU A 75 -6.80 -9.76 2.71
N PRO A 76 -5.71 -9.56 1.92
CA PRO A 76 -5.80 -8.82 0.67
C PRO A 76 -6.73 -9.47 -0.35
N GLY A 77 -6.65 -10.80 -0.52
CA GLY A 77 -7.50 -11.54 -1.44
C GLY A 77 -8.98 -11.55 -1.02
N MET A 78 -9.26 -11.65 0.29
CA MET A 78 -10.63 -11.61 0.81
C MET A 78 -11.26 -10.22 0.68
N ILE A 79 -10.48 -9.14 0.90
CA ILE A 79 -10.93 -7.77 0.62
C ILE A 79 -11.22 -7.61 -0.88
N ALA A 80 -10.31 -8.06 -1.75
CA ALA A 80 -10.48 -7.94 -3.21
C ALA A 80 -11.70 -8.71 -3.73
N ALA A 81 -12.09 -9.80 -3.08
CA ALA A 81 -13.28 -10.56 -3.42
C ALA A 81 -14.59 -9.86 -3.01
N ALA A 82 -14.53 -8.92 -2.06
CA ALA A 82 -15.71 -8.29 -1.46
C ALA A 82 -15.85 -6.78 -1.79
N THR A 83 -14.94 -6.21 -2.58
CA THR A 83 -15.01 -4.81 -3.02
C THR A 83 -14.73 -4.67 -4.51
N PRO A 84 -15.37 -3.72 -5.21
CA PRO A 84 -15.01 -3.38 -6.59
C PRO A 84 -13.74 -2.52 -6.69
N LEU A 85 -13.17 -2.06 -5.58
CA LEU A 85 -12.02 -1.18 -5.56
C LEU A 85 -10.71 -1.91 -5.87
N PRO A 86 -9.70 -1.23 -6.44
CA PRO A 86 -8.34 -1.76 -6.51
C PRO A 86 -7.80 -2.10 -5.12
N VAL A 87 -7.23 -3.30 -4.99
CA VAL A 87 -6.59 -3.76 -3.75
C VAL A 87 -5.10 -3.98 -3.98
N ILE A 88 -4.29 -3.39 -3.10
CA ILE A 88 -2.84 -3.53 -3.09
C ILE A 88 -2.45 -4.41 -1.90
N GLY A 89 -1.80 -5.53 -2.16
CA GLY A 89 -1.35 -6.46 -1.15
C GLY A 89 0.09 -6.22 -0.71
N VAL A 90 0.32 -6.13 0.60
CA VAL A 90 1.65 -5.97 1.20
C VAL A 90 2.00 -7.24 1.98
N PRO A 91 2.88 -8.11 1.45
CA PRO A 91 3.33 -9.30 2.18
C PRO A 91 4.19 -8.91 3.38
N ARG A 92 3.86 -9.45 4.57
CA ARG A 92 4.67 -9.24 5.77
C ARG A 92 5.90 -10.14 5.79
N PRO A 93 7.11 -9.62 6.06
CA PRO A 93 8.25 -10.47 6.37
C PRO A 93 8.02 -11.19 7.69
N LEU A 94 8.29 -12.49 7.73
CA LEU A 94 8.22 -13.34 8.92
C LEU A 94 9.51 -14.11 9.05
N ASP A 95 9.88 -14.48 10.28
CA ASP A 95 11.13 -15.22 10.58
C ASP A 95 11.19 -16.60 9.89
N ARG A 96 10.02 -17.20 9.62
CA ARG A 96 9.93 -18.43 8.83
C ARG A 96 9.72 -18.08 7.37
N LEU A 97 10.49 -18.73 6.47
CA LEU A 97 10.41 -18.57 5.03
C LEU A 97 10.64 -17.11 4.54
N ASP A 98 11.18 -16.23 5.38
CA ASP A 98 11.49 -14.82 5.04
C ASP A 98 10.31 -14.05 4.40
N GLY A 99 9.07 -14.45 4.72
CA GLY A 99 7.84 -13.87 4.17
C GLY A 99 7.42 -14.40 2.81
N LEU A 100 8.09 -15.45 2.29
CA LEU A 100 7.70 -16.08 1.01
C LEU A 100 6.31 -16.71 1.07
N ASP A 101 5.93 -17.27 2.21
CA ASP A 101 4.57 -17.75 2.49
C ASP A 101 3.53 -16.62 2.39
N SER A 102 3.83 -15.45 2.96
CA SER A 102 2.99 -14.24 2.85
C SER A 102 2.84 -13.81 1.39
N LEU A 103 3.96 -13.73 0.66
CA LEU A 103 3.96 -13.33 -0.76
C LEU A 103 3.13 -14.30 -1.61
N LEU A 104 3.36 -15.60 -1.49
CA LEU A 104 2.67 -16.62 -2.28
C LEU A 104 1.18 -16.69 -1.94
N SER A 105 0.79 -16.46 -0.69
CA SER A 105 -0.61 -16.40 -0.27
C SER A 105 -1.36 -15.21 -0.88
N ILE A 106 -0.66 -14.11 -1.18
CA ILE A 106 -1.27 -12.88 -1.72
C ILE A 106 -1.24 -12.86 -3.25
N VAL A 107 -0.11 -13.25 -3.88
CA VAL A 107 0.09 -13.04 -5.33
C VAL A 107 -0.66 -14.07 -6.19
N GLN A 108 -0.90 -15.28 -5.67
CA GLN A 108 -1.52 -16.39 -6.42
C GLN A 108 -3.05 -16.31 -6.42
N MET A 109 -3.59 -15.18 -6.87
CA MET A 109 -5.04 -14.97 -6.91
C MET A 109 -5.69 -15.67 -8.11
N PRO A 110 -6.94 -16.18 -7.96
CA PRO A 110 -7.70 -16.76 -9.06
C PRO A 110 -8.10 -15.67 -10.08
N ALA A 111 -8.37 -16.11 -11.31
CA ALA A 111 -8.89 -15.22 -12.35
C ALA A 111 -10.20 -14.56 -11.90
N GLY A 112 -10.32 -13.25 -12.11
CA GLY A 112 -11.48 -12.46 -11.72
C GLY A 112 -11.35 -11.73 -10.36
N VAL A 113 -10.36 -12.07 -9.53
CA VAL A 113 -10.12 -11.40 -8.23
C VAL A 113 -8.67 -10.91 -8.16
N PRO A 114 -8.31 -9.80 -8.80
CA PRO A 114 -6.95 -9.32 -8.84
C PRO A 114 -6.51 -8.63 -7.54
N VAL A 115 -5.26 -8.86 -7.13
CA VAL A 115 -4.56 -8.10 -6.09
C VAL A 115 -3.23 -7.61 -6.65
N ALA A 116 -2.99 -6.30 -6.63
CA ALA A 116 -1.70 -5.72 -7.01
C ALA A 116 -0.69 -5.92 -5.89
N THR A 117 0.12 -6.97 -5.97
CA THR A 117 1.05 -7.35 -4.90
C THR A 117 2.38 -6.61 -5.04
N VAL A 118 2.82 -5.91 -3.99
CA VAL A 118 4.15 -5.29 -3.90
C VAL A 118 5.16 -6.25 -3.28
N SER A 119 6.43 -5.82 -3.16
CA SER A 119 7.49 -6.63 -2.52
C SER A 119 7.19 -6.93 -1.06
N ILE A 120 7.82 -7.97 -0.52
CA ILE A 120 7.79 -8.28 0.93
C ILE A 120 8.27 -7.06 1.71
N GLY A 121 7.48 -6.60 2.69
CA GLY A 121 7.75 -5.39 3.45
C GLY A 121 7.57 -4.07 2.67
N GLY A 122 7.03 -4.12 1.45
CA GLY A 122 6.96 -2.99 0.52
C GLY A 122 5.88 -1.94 0.83
N GLY A 123 5.62 -1.62 2.10
CA GLY A 123 4.58 -0.66 2.48
C GLY A 123 4.68 0.68 1.76
N ARG A 124 5.89 1.27 1.66
CA ARG A 124 6.08 2.54 0.93
C ARG A 124 5.64 2.44 -0.53
N ASN A 125 6.05 1.38 -1.23
CA ASN A 125 5.65 1.19 -2.62
C ASN A 125 4.16 0.94 -2.78
N ALA A 126 3.49 0.36 -1.79
CA ALA A 126 2.04 0.24 -1.79
C ALA A 126 1.36 1.62 -1.70
N GLY A 127 1.84 2.52 -0.83
CA GLY A 127 1.37 3.90 -0.77
C GLY A 127 1.58 4.65 -2.08
N LEU A 128 2.79 4.59 -2.64
CA LEU A 128 3.10 5.21 -3.95
C LEU A 128 2.26 4.62 -5.10
N LEU A 129 1.96 3.32 -5.08
CA LEU A 129 1.09 2.70 -6.08
C LEU A 129 -0.34 3.20 -5.94
N ALA A 130 -0.86 3.35 -4.71
CA ALA A 130 -2.18 3.95 -4.48
C ALA A 130 -2.24 5.38 -5.02
N VAL A 131 -1.23 6.23 -4.76
CA VAL A 131 -1.13 7.59 -5.33
C VAL A 131 -1.17 7.53 -6.86
N ARG A 132 -0.44 6.60 -7.51
CA ARG A 132 -0.43 6.44 -8.97
C ARG A 132 -1.78 6.01 -9.54
N ILE A 133 -2.51 5.13 -8.83
CA ILE A 133 -3.86 4.72 -9.23
C ILE A 133 -4.80 5.94 -9.21
N LEU A 134 -4.73 6.74 -8.14
CA LEU A 134 -5.53 7.97 -8.04
C LEU A 134 -5.15 8.99 -9.12
N ALA A 135 -3.86 9.15 -9.39
CA ALA A 135 -3.32 10.05 -10.40
C ALA A 135 -3.76 9.71 -11.83
N ALA A 136 -4.27 8.50 -12.11
CA ALA A 136 -4.80 8.16 -13.42
C ALA A 136 -5.96 9.08 -13.85
N GLY A 137 -6.73 9.60 -12.87
CA GLY A 137 -7.81 10.57 -13.07
C GLY A 137 -7.54 11.96 -12.52
N ASP A 138 -6.32 12.26 -12.06
CA ASP A 138 -5.97 13.51 -11.37
C ASP A 138 -4.66 14.10 -11.93
N GLU A 139 -4.74 15.25 -12.62
CA GLU A 139 -3.58 15.91 -13.22
C GLU A 139 -2.64 16.52 -12.19
N HIS A 140 -3.16 16.98 -11.06
CA HIS A 140 -2.35 17.55 -10.00
C HIS A 140 -1.46 16.47 -9.36
N LEU A 141 -2.06 15.33 -9.01
CA LEU A 141 -1.29 14.18 -8.50
C LEU A 141 -0.28 13.66 -9.53
N ARG A 142 -0.62 13.65 -10.83
CA ARG A 142 0.35 13.27 -11.88
C ARG A 142 1.56 14.20 -11.92
N ALA A 143 1.34 15.50 -11.84
CA ALA A 143 2.41 16.48 -11.80
C ALA A 143 3.30 16.31 -10.56
N ALA A 144 2.70 16.11 -9.38
CA ALA A 144 3.43 15.86 -8.14
C ALA A 144 4.30 14.59 -8.22
N ILE A 145 3.76 13.49 -8.80
CA ILE A 145 4.53 12.26 -9.04
C ILE A 145 5.71 12.51 -9.98
N ALA A 146 5.51 13.26 -11.07
CA ALA A 146 6.58 13.57 -12.01
C ALA A 146 7.71 14.37 -11.34
N THR A 147 7.38 15.34 -10.48
CA THR A 147 8.35 16.08 -9.67
C THR A 147 9.12 15.15 -8.75
N SER A 148 8.44 14.31 -7.99
CA SER A 148 9.07 13.35 -7.08
C SER A 148 10.00 12.35 -7.81
N GLN A 149 9.63 11.94 -9.04
CA GLN A 149 10.48 11.09 -9.87
C GLN A 149 11.75 11.80 -10.34
N ALA A 150 11.66 13.08 -10.72
CA ALA A 150 12.82 13.90 -11.09
C ALA A 150 13.76 14.09 -9.88
N GLU A 151 13.25 14.42 -8.71
CA GLU A 151 14.03 14.55 -7.48
C GLU A 151 14.76 13.25 -7.10
N LEU A 152 14.09 12.10 -7.27
CA LEU A 152 14.70 10.80 -7.05
C LEU A 152 15.86 10.56 -8.03
N ALA A 153 15.68 10.88 -9.30
CA ALA A 153 16.72 10.74 -10.32
C ALA A 153 17.92 11.63 -9.98
N ASP A 154 17.69 12.89 -9.63
CA ASP A 154 18.74 13.85 -9.25
C ASP A 154 19.51 13.37 -8.01
N SER A 155 18.82 12.75 -7.04
CA SER A 155 19.44 12.17 -5.85
C SER A 155 20.41 11.04 -6.19
N VAL A 156 20.09 10.22 -7.19
CA VAL A 156 20.96 9.11 -7.66
C VAL A 156 22.18 9.67 -8.36
N VAL A 157 22.01 10.67 -9.22
CA VAL A 157 23.13 11.37 -9.91
C VAL A 157 24.08 12.01 -8.90
N ALA A 158 23.55 12.67 -7.88
CA ALA A 158 24.37 13.27 -6.83
C ALA A 158 25.17 12.22 -6.01
N ARG A 159 24.55 11.05 -5.74
CA ARG A 159 25.25 9.94 -5.05
C ARG A 159 26.35 9.35 -5.92
N ASP A 160 26.14 9.22 -7.23
CA ASP A 160 27.18 8.76 -8.16
C ASP A 160 28.35 9.75 -8.17
N ALA A 161 28.10 11.05 -8.34
CA ALA A 161 29.14 12.07 -8.29
C ALA A 161 29.96 12.02 -6.98
N ALA A 162 29.29 11.87 -5.83
CA ALA A 162 29.95 11.71 -4.55
C ALA A 162 30.83 10.43 -4.47
N LEU A 163 30.38 9.35 -5.07
CA LEU A 163 31.16 8.10 -5.16
C LEU A 163 32.42 8.30 -6.04
N GLN A 164 32.29 8.96 -7.20
CA GLN A 164 33.42 9.24 -8.09
C GLN A 164 34.50 10.08 -7.41
N VAL A 165 34.11 11.11 -6.63
CA VAL A 165 35.04 11.91 -5.81
C VAL A 165 35.80 11.02 -4.81
N ARG A 166 35.13 10.03 -4.18
CA ARG A 166 35.79 9.11 -3.22
C ARG A 166 36.73 8.10 -3.88
N LEU A 167 36.51 7.79 -5.16
CA LEU A 167 37.33 6.85 -5.92
C LEU A 167 38.48 7.51 -6.67
N SER A 168 38.47 8.84 -6.75
CA SER A 168 39.57 9.59 -7.34
C SER A 168 40.82 9.55 -6.43
N PRO A 169 42.00 9.26 -6.96
CA PRO A 169 43.23 9.11 -6.17
C PRO A 169 43.69 10.40 -5.51
#